data_b9471d01fa03a621a70e091cdd16b120
#
_entry.id   b9471d01fa03a621a70e091cdd16b120
#
_cell.length_a   1.000
_cell.length_b   1.000
_cell.length_c   1.000
_cell.angle_alpha   90.00
_cell.angle_beta   90.00
_cell.angle_gamma   90.00
#
_symmetry.space_group_name_H-M   'P 1'
#
loop_
_entity.id
_entity.type
_entity.pdbx_description
1 polymer ?
#
loop_
_entity_poly.entity_id
_entity_poly.type
_entity_poly.pdbx_seq_one_letter_code
_entity_poly.pdbx_strand_id
1 'polypeptide(L)'
;MWNIYVTRCKEEFVKVPSAGFELAGVLHIPAGVAKPKPVLFLHGFTGNKVEAGRLYTDMARVLCAAGYAALRFDFRCHGDSPLPFEEYRISYAVEDARNAASFLKSQPSVDGSRFAVIGLSMGGGVAVSLAAGRDDVAALILLSPALDWPELAARIPQPKVEGGYVYMGPNRMKVECVTETMKFTVMDLAERVKAPTLIIHAADDMVVPISQSKRFYEKLKVEKKFMEIERSGHVFDDYNVRRRVEAEVLDWIKRHL
;
A
#
# COMPACT_ATOMS: atom_id res chain seq x y z
N MET A 1 -5.47 -22.42 -15.42
CA MET A 1 -5.56 -21.69 -14.13
C MET A 1 -6.18 -20.29 -14.23
N TRP A 2 -6.03 -19.53 -15.32
CA TRP A 2 -6.58 -18.17 -15.50
C TRP A 2 -8.13 -18.09 -15.48
N ASN A 3 -8.84 -19.13 -15.92
CA ASN A 3 -10.32 -19.11 -16.01
C ASN A 3 -11.02 -19.11 -14.62
N ILE A 4 -10.34 -19.52 -13.55
CA ILE A 4 -10.96 -19.63 -12.21
C ILE A 4 -11.07 -18.25 -11.54
N TYR A 5 -10.17 -17.32 -11.84
CA TYR A 5 -10.18 -15.98 -11.24
C TYR A 5 -11.26 -15.07 -11.83
N VAL A 6 -11.52 -15.19 -13.15
CA VAL A 6 -12.48 -14.33 -13.85
C VAL A 6 -13.94 -14.65 -13.49
N THR A 7 -14.24 -15.90 -13.15
CA THR A 7 -15.62 -16.35 -12.87
C THR A 7 -16.04 -16.19 -11.40
N ARG A 8 -15.10 -15.91 -10.48
CA ARG A 8 -15.38 -15.84 -9.04
C ARG A 8 -15.26 -14.44 -8.42
N CYS A 9 -14.89 -13.44 -9.21
CA CYS A 9 -14.67 -12.09 -8.70
C CYS A 9 -15.31 -11.07 -9.66
N LYS A 10 -16.19 -10.22 -9.11
CA LYS A 10 -16.71 -9.03 -9.79
C LYS A 10 -15.76 -7.87 -9.54
N GLU A 11 -15.30 -7.22 -10.61
CA GLU A 11 -14.47 -6.01 -10.55
C GLU A 11 -15.33 -4.80 -10.94
N GLU A 12 -15.43 -3.82 -10.05
CA GLU A 12 -16.22 -2.61 -10.25
C GLU A 12 -15.31 -1.39 -10.20
N PHE A 13 -15.38 -0.54 -11.22
CA PHE A 13 -14.78 0.79 -11.14
C PHE A 13 -15.59 1.63 -10.16
N VAL A 14 -14.91 2.20 -9.18
CA VAL A 14 -15.53 3.00 -8.13
C VAL A 14 -14.86 4.36 -8.00
N LYS A 15 -15.63 5.34 -7.54
CA LYS A 15 -15.15 6.65 -7.14
C LYS A 15 -15.06 6.68 -5.62
N VAL A 16 -13.86 6.81 -5.08
CA VAL A 16 -13.62 6.86 -3.64
C VAL A 16 -13.62 8.31 -3.19
N PRO A 17 -14.59 8.76 -2.38
CA PRO A 17 -14.63 10.15 -1.93
C PRO A 17 -13.49 10.44 -0.95
N SER A 18 -12.75 11.53 -1.20
CA SER A 18 -11.69 12.00 -0.32
C SER A 18 -11.51 13.51 -0.44
N ALA A 19 -11.64 14.25 0.65
CA ALA A 19 -11.37 15.70 0.76
C ALA A 19 -11.99 16.56 -0.37
N GLY A 20 -13.22 16.24 -0.79
CA GLY A 20 -13.92 16.94 -1.87
C GLY A 20 -13.60 16.43 -3.28
N PHE A 21 -12.72 15.44 -3.42
CA PHE A 21 -12.37 14.78 -4.68
C PHE A 21 -12.95 13.37 -4.76
N GLU A 22 -13.02 12.82 -5.98
CA GLU A 22 -13.37 11.44 -6.27
C GLU A 22 -12.14 10.73 -6.80
N LEU A 23 -11.56 9.83 -5.99
CA LEU A 23 -10.37 9.06 -6.38
C LEU A 23 -10.76 7.85 -7.23
N ALA A 24 -9.96 7.55 -8.24
CA ALA A 24 -10.18 6.39 -9.12
C ALA A 24 -9.85 5.08 -8.41
N GLY A 25 -10.80 4.16 -8.32
CA GLY A 25 -10.62 2.87 -7.65
C GLY A 25 -11.21 1.69 -8.40
N VAL A 26 -10.82 0.50 -7.98
CA VAL A 26 -11.43 -0.78 -8.39
C VAL A 26 -11.75 -1.58 -7.13
N LEU A 27 -13.03 -1.89 -6.97
CA LEU A 27 -13.53 -2.75 -5.91
C LEU A 27 -13.74 -4.15 -6.46
N HIS A 28 -13.13 -5.12 -5.80
CA HIS A 28 -13.23 -6.55 -6.10
C HIS A 28 -14.18 -7.18 -5.08
N ILE A 29 -15.24 -7.82 -5.56
CA ILE A 29 -16.24 -8.51 -4.73
C ILE A 29 -16.29 -9.99 -5.12
N PRO A 30 -16.01 -10.92 -4.19
CA PRO A 30 -16.08 -12.34 -4.48
C PRO A 30 -17.53 -12.80 -4.70
N ALA A 31 -17.74 -13.60 -5.75
CA ALA A 31 -19.04 -14.17 -6.03
C ALA A 31 -19.41 -15.25 -5.00
N GLY A 32 -20.67 -15.24 -4.55
CA GLY A 32 -21.20 -16.26 -3.63
C GLY A 32 -20.76 -16.12 -2.17
N VAL A 33 -20.07 -15.05 -1.80
CA VAL A 33 -19.71 -14.74 -0.40
C VAL A 33 -20.58 -13.58 0.08
N ALA A 34 -21.41 -13.86 1.10
CA ALA A 34 -22.17 -12.80 1.75
C ALA A 34 -21.25 -12.05 2.73
N LYS A 35 -21.13 -10.73 2.58
CA LYS A 35 -20.33 -9.89 3.47
C LYS A 35 -18.86 -10.33 3.60
N PRO A 36 -18.08 -10.38 2.48
CA PRO A 36 -16.66 -10.68 2.53
C PRO A 36 -15.88 -9.67 3.38
N LYS A 37 -14.86 -10.14 4.08
CA LYS A 37 -13.93 -9.29 4.81
C LYS A 37 -13.08 -8.46 3.83
N PRO A 38 -12.84 -7.17 4.09
CA PRO A 38 -12.19 -6.28 3.14
C PRO A 38 -10.69 -6.14 3.33
N VAL A 39 -10.00 -5.94 2.20
CA VAL A 39 -8.56 -5.66 2.13
C VAL A 39 -8.35 -4.35 1.36
N LEU A 40 -7.60 -3.42 1.92
CA LEU A 40 -7.24 -2.14 1.32
C LEU A 40 -5.81 -2.16 0.80
N PHE A 41 -5.60 -1.71 -0.45
CA PHE A 41 -4.29 -1.60 -1.08
C PHE A 41 -3.84 -0.14 -1.18
N LEU A 42 -2.61 0.13 -0.76
CA LEU A 42 -1.97 1.46 -0.75
C LEU A 42 -0.68 1.41 -1.59
N HIS A 43 -0.70 2.04 -2.76
CA HIS A 43 0.40 1.96 -3.74
C HIS A 43 1.63 2.80 -3.38
N GLY A 44 2.73 2.56 -4.11
CA GLY A 44 4.01 3.26 -3.95
C GLY A 44 4.02 4.68 -4.53
N PHE A 45 5.09 5.43 -4.22
CA PHE A 45 5.36 6.75 -4.79
C PHE A 45 5.50 6.65 -6.32
N THR A 46 4.86 7.56 -7.05
CA THR A 46 4.72 7.53 -8.52
C THR A 46 3.99 6.31 -9.10
N GLY A 47 3.51 5.41 -8.24
CA GLY A 47 2.71 4.25 -8.62
C GLY A 47 1.24 4.58 -8.86
N ASN A 48 0.43 3.55 -8.94
CA ASN A 48 -1.02 3.63 -9.10
C ASN A 48 -1.69 2.33 -8.61
N LYS A 49 -3.01 2.25 -8.68
CA LYS A 49 -3.82 1.08 -8.25
C LYS A 49 -3.48 -0.26 -8.92
N VAL A 50 -2.68 -0.24 -10.00
CA VAL A 50 -2.25 -1.48 -10.70
C VAL A 50 -0.92 -2.00 -10.18
N GLU A 51 -0.01 -1.08 -9.85
CA GLU A 51 1.39 -1.30 -9.47
C GLU A 51 2.25 -1.97 -10.55
N ALA A 52 3.57 -1.93 -10.36
CA ALA A 52 4.55 -2.46 -11.29
C ALA A 52 4.25 -3.92 -11.65
N GLY A 53 4.24 -4.23 -12.95
CA GLY A 53 3.95 -5.58 -13.44
C GLY A 53 2.61 -6.14 -12.96
N ARG A 54 1.61 -5.30 -12.71
CA ARG A 54 0.25 -5.66 -12.25
C ARG A 54 0.20 -6.26 -10.83
N LEU A 55 1.19 -6.02 -9.98
CA LEU A 55 1.31 -6.64 -8.66
C LEU A 55 0.01 -6.54 -7.85
N TYR A 56 -0.59 -5.35 -7.76
CA TYR A 56 -1.82 -5.15 -7.00
C TYR A 56 -3.06 -5.70 -7.68
N THR A 57 -3.11 -5.65 -9.00
CA THR A 57 -4.23 -6.26 -9.76
C THR A 57 -4.29 -7.77 -9.56
N ASP A 58 -3.14 -8.44 -9.67
CA ASP A 58 -3.08 -9.89 -9.56
C ASP A 58 -3.28 -10.35 -8.11
N MET A 59 -2.69 -9.66 -7.14
CA MET A 59 -2.89 -9.95 -5.71
C MET A 59 -4.34 -9.74 -5.27
N ALA A 60 -5.00 -8.65 -5.72
CA ALA A 60 -6.40 -8.40 -5.42
C ALA A 60 -7.32 -9.50 -5.99
N ARG A 61 -7.00 -10.03 -7.18
CA ARG A 61 -7.72 -11.17 -7.78
C ARG A 61 -7.51 -12.45 -7.00
N VAL A 62 -6.28 -12.71 -6.53
CA VAL A 62 -5.98 -13.89 -5.67
C VAL A 62 -6.79 -13.82 -4.38
N LEU A 63 -6.82 -12.67 -3.71
CA LEU A 63 -7.59 -12.47 -2.48
C LEU A 63 -9.10 -12.57 -2.72
N CYS A 64 -9.58 -11.98 -3.82
CA CYS A 64 -10.99 -12.04 -4.18
C CYS A 64 -11.43 -13.49 -4.50
N ALA A 65 -10.63 -14.25 -5.22
CA ALA A 65 -10.89 -15.67 -5.46
C ALA A 65 -10.87 -16.52 -4.18
N ALA A 66 -10.16 -16.06 -3.14
CA ALA A 66 -10.13 -16.68 -1.82
C ALA A 66 -11.28 -16.22 -0.89
N GLY A 67 -12.18 -15.34 -1.36
CA GLY A 67 -13.37 -14.92 -0.62
C GLY A 67 -13.28 -13.57 0.08
N TYR A 68 -12.24 -12.77 -0.18
CA TYR A 68 -12.07 -11.44 0.40
C TYR A 68 -12.50 -10.33 -0.58
N ALA A 69 -13.15 -9.28 -0.10
CA ALA A 69 -13.29 -8.05 -0.88
C ALA A 69 -11.95 -7.32 -0.92
N ALA A 70 -11.66 -6.60 -2.01
CA ALA A 70 -10.44 -5.84 -2.11
C ALA A 70 -10.66 -4.49 -2.79
N LEU A 71 -10.12 -3.42 -2.21
CA LEU A 71 -10.10 -2.10 -2.82
C LEU A 71 -8.68 -1.69 -3.13
N ARG A 72 -8.41 -1.43 -4.40
CA ARG A 72 -7.20 -0.76 -4.87
C ARG A 72 -7.61 0.56 -5.52
N PHE A 73 -6.93 1.66 -5.20
CA PHE A 73 -7.28 2.99 -5.67
C PHE A 73 -6.01 3.82 -5.91
N ASP A 74 -6.14 4.89 -6.67
CA ASP A 74 -5.07 5.86 -6.88
C ASP A 74 -5.18 6.99 -5.85
N PHE A 75 -4.10 7.27 -5.13
CA PHE A 75 -4.02 8.48 -4.29
C PHE A 75 -4.21 9.74 -5.14
N ARG A 76 -4.64 10.85 -4.54
CA ARG A 76 -4.60 12.16 -5.21
C ARG A 76 -3.24 12.38 -5.86
N CYS A 77 -3.22 13.04 -7.00
CA CYS A 77 -2.04 13.31 -7.80
C CYS A 77 -1.38 12.08 -8.44
N HIS A 78 -2.02 10.90 -8.40
CA HIS A 78 -1.50 9.67 -8.99
C HIS A 78 -2.52 9.00 -9.91
N GLY A 79 -2.04 8.25 -10.89
CA GLY A 79 -2.86 7.44 -11.79
C GLY A 79 -3.97 8.23 -12.47
N ASP A 80 -5.22 7.79 -12.30
CA ASP A 80 -6.43 8.43 -12.84
C ASP A 80 -7.13 9.35 -11.82
N SER A 81 -6.55 9.54 -10.64
CA SER A 81 -7.10 10.41 -9.60
C SER A 81 -6.82 11.89 -9.85
N PRO A 82 -7.65 12.81 -9.29
CA PRO A 82 -7.51 14.24 -9.52
C PRO A 82 -6.18 14.83 -9.06
N LEU A 83 -5.88 16.00 -9.56
CA LEU A 83 -4.71 16.85 -9.36
C LEU A 83 -3.44 16.34 -10.06
N PRO A 84 -2.60 17.24 -10.55
CA PRO A 84 -1.33 16.89 -11.16
C PRO A 84 -0.31 16.45 -10.10
N PHE A 85 0.64 15.59 -10.50
CA PHE A 85 1.64 15.03 -9.59
C PHE A 85 2.49 16.09 -8.87
N GLU A 86 2.66 17.26 -9.45
CA GLU A 86 3.42 18.36 -8.84
C GLU A 86 2.81 18.92 -7.55
N GLU A 87 1.50 18.65 -7.30
CA GLU A 87 0.77 19.04 -6.08
C GLU A 87 0.82 17.95 -4.98
N TYR A 88 1.42 16.80 -5.25
CA TYR A 88 1.41 15.68 -4.33
C TYR A 88 2.04 16.03 -2.98
N ARG A 89 1.35 15.66 -1.90
CA ARG A 89 1.79 15.73 -0.50
C ARG A 89 1.58 14.38 0.18
N ILE A 90 2.51 14.00 1.04
CA ILE A 90 2.33 12.75 1.80
C ILE A 90 1.14 12.81 2.75
N SER A 91 0.80 13.99 3.27
CA SER A 91 -0.42 14.21 4.06
C SER A 91 -1.70 13.89 3.29
N TYR A 92 -1.72 14.14 1.97
CA TYR A 92 -2.84 13.75 1.10
C TYR A 92 -2.99 12.23 1.05
N ALA A 93 -1.88 11.49 0.87
CA ALA A 93 -1.95 10.03 0.84
C ALA A 93 -2.43 9.42 2.17
N VAL A 94 -2.02 10.00 3.31
CA VAL A 94 -2.49 9.57 4.64
C VAL A 94 -3.99 9.85 4.82
N GLU A 95 -4.48 11.01 4.37
CA GLU A 95 -5.90 11.36 4.41
C GLU A 95 -6.72 10.48 3.47
N ASP A 96 -6.25 10.28 2.22
CA ASP A 96 -6.89 9.41 1.23
C ASP A 96 -7.00 7.96 1.72
N ALA A 97 -5.97 7.44 2.38
CA ALA A 97 -5.99 6.10 2.96
C ALA A 97 -7.07 5.96 4.04
N ARG A 98 -7.26 6.99 4.90
CA ARG A 98 -8.31 7.01 5.92
C ARG A 98 -9.71 7.03 5.28
N ASN A 99 -9.89 7.86 4.27
CA ASN A 99 -11.16 8.01 3.56
C ASN A 99 -11.48 6.75 2.75
N ALA A 100 -10.49 6.14 2.09
CA ALA A 100 -10.64 4.87 1.37
C ALA A 100 -10.98 3.71 2.33
N ALA A 101 -10.39 3.65 3.51
CA ALA A 101 -10.75 2.67 4.53
C ALA A 101 -12.21 2.84 4.99
N SER A 102 -12.65 4.09 5.21
CA SER A 102 -14.03 4.40 5.58
C SER A 102 -15.00 4.03 4.45
N PHE A 103 -14.68 4.40 3.21
CA PHE A 103 -15.45 4.04 2.02
C PHE A 103 -15.57 2.52 1.88
N LEU A 104 -14.48 1.78 1.97
CA LEU A 104 -14.47 0.32 1.83
C LEU A 104 -15.33 -0.35 2.92
N LYS A 105 -15.21 0.09 4.15
CA LYS A 105 -15.99 -0.42 5.29
C LYS A 105 -17.49 -0.10 5.20
N SER A 106 -17.87 0.98 4.53
CA SER A 106 -19.27 1.39 4.36
C SER A 106 -19.99 0.68 3.21
N GLN A 107 -19.28 -0.12 2.41
CA GLN A 107 -19.90 -0.81 1.27
C GLN A 107 -20.94 -1.82 1.75
N PRO A 108 -22.19 -1.78 1.24
CA PRO A 108 -23.27 -2.66 1.70
C PRO A 108 -22.97 -4.15 1.51
N SER A 109 -22.14 -4.49 0.53
CA SER A 109 -21.71 -5.87 0.21
C SER A 109 -20.53 -6.38 1.05
N VAL A 110 -20.00 -5.59 1.98
CA VAL A 110 -18.76 -5.90 2.71
C VAL A 110 -19.00 -6.00 4.20
N ASP A 111 -18.30 -6.89 4.91
CA ASP A 111 -18.23 -6.86 6.37
C ASP A 111 -17.20 -5.82 6.83
N GLY A 112 -17.65 -4.61 7.08
CA GLY A 112 -16.81 -3.48 7.50
C GLY A 112 -16.39 -3.48 8.97
N SER A 113 -16.59 -4.57 9.73
CA SER A 113 -16.22 -4.64 11.15
C SER A 113 -14.70 -4.49 11.35
N ARG A 114 -13.91 -5.21 10.55
CA ARG A 114 -12.44 -5.18 10.52
C ARG A 114 -11.94 -5.29 9.08
N PHE A 115 -10.70 -4.87 8.82
CA PHE A 115 -10.09 -4.93 7.49
C PHE A 115 -8.59 -5.19 7.58
N ALA A 116 -8.01 -5.70 6.48
CA ALA A 116 -6.56 -5.78 6.33
C ALA A 116 -6.05 -4.62 5.46
N VAL A 117 -4.80 -4.23 5.66
CA VAL A 117 -4.12 -3.19 4.86
C VAL A 117 -2.84 -3.76 4.26
N ILE A 118 -2.66 -3.56 2.97
CA ILE A 118 -1.45 -3.89 2.23
C ILE A 118 -0.85 -2.60 1.69
N GLY A 119 0.41 -2.31 2.03
CA GLY A 119 1.12 -1.13 1.54
C GLY A 119 2.46 -1.47 0.92
N LEU A 120 2.72 -0.97 -0.30
CA LEU A 120 4.01 -1.10 -1.00
C LEU A 120 4.79 0.20 -0.89
N SER A 121 6.09 0.13 -0.54
CA SER A 121 6.99 1.29 -0.58
C SER A 121 6.43 2.48 0.23
N MET A 122 6.17 3.63 -0.37
CA MET A 122 5.48 4.77 0.24
C MET A 122 4.14 4.35 0.87
N GLY A 123 3.35 3.54 0.15
CA GLY A 123 2.10 3.00 0.66
C GLY A 123 2.27 2.17 1.94
N GLY A 124 3.45 1.58 2.16
CA GLY A 124 3.82 0.91 3.41
C GLY A 124 3.90 1.89 4.58
N GLY A 125 4.56 3.03 4.41
CA GLY A 125 4.59 4.09 5.42
C GLY A 125 3.18 4.67 5.70
N VAL A 126 2.39 4.87 4.64
CA VAL A 126 0.99 5.30 4.77
C VAL A 126 0.15 4.24 5.49
N ALA A 127 0.37 2.94 5.22
CA ALA A 127 -0.31 1.83 5.90
C ALA A 127 -0.01 1.81 7.40
N VAL A 128 1.25 2.04 7.79
CA VAL A 128 1.64 2.19 9.21
C VAL A 128 0.93 3.39 9.85
N SER A 129 0.90 4.56 9.17
CA SER A 129 0.18 5.75 9.66
C SER A 129 -1.32 5.51 9.82
N LEU A 130 -1.92 4.71 8.93
CA LEU A 130 -3.32 4.33 9.01
C LEU A 130 -3.58 3.36 10.17
N ALA A 131 -2.70 2.37 10.37
CA ALA A 131 -2.90 1.28 11.34
C ALA A 131 -2.56 1.68 12.78
N ALA A 132 -1.68 2.68 12.97
CA ALA A 132 -1.23 3.08 14.30
C ALA A 132 -2.39 3.54 15.20
N GLY A 133 -2.55 2.84 16.33
CA GLY A 133 -3.59 3.14 17.33
C GLY A 133 -5.00 2.65 16.98
N ARG A 134 -5.21 1.97 15.85
CA ARG A 134 -6.51 1.43 15.43
C ARG A 134 -6.70 -0.01 15.88
N ASP A 135 -7.92 -0.34 16.30
CA ASP A 135 -8.32 -1.69 16.72
C ASP A 135 -9.05 -2.45 15.60
N ASP A 136 -9.52 -1.75 14.57
CA ASP A 136 -10.26 -2.34 13.45
C ASP A 136 -9.36 -2.80 12.27
N VAL A 137 -8.06 -2.57 12.34
CA VAL A 137 -7.09 -3.18 11.42
C VAL A 137 -6.76 -4.59 11.92
N ALA A 138 -7.18 -5.60 11.15
CA ALA A 138 -7.02 -7.00 11.51
C ALA A 138 -5.65 -7.56 11.14
N ALA A 139 -5.05 -7.05 10.05
CA ALA A 139 -3.72 -7.43 9.59
C ALA A 139 -3.07 -6.25 8.86
N LEU A 140 -1.78 -6.04 9.09
CA LEU A 140 -0.95 -5.07 8.39
C LEU A 140 0.11 -5.81 7.58
N ILE A 141 0.14 -5.57 6.27
CA ILE A 141 1.10 -6.18 5.35
C ILE A 141 1.93 -5.08 4.69
N LEU A 142 3.22 -5.16 4.86
CA LEU A 142 4.19 -4.17 4.39
C LEU A 142 5.12 -4.81 3.36
N LEU A 143 5.06 -4.33 2.13
CA LEU A 143 5.84 -4.78 0.99
C LEU A 143 6.93 -3.76 0.69
N SER A 144 8.21 -4.09 0.89
CA SER A 144 9.35 -3.16 0.69
C SER A 144 9.07 -1.74 1.21
N PRO A 145 8.58 -1.56 2.48
CA PRO A 145 8.01 -0.32 2.94
C PRO A 145 9.05 0.80 3.11
N ALA A 146 8.74 2.01 2.61
CA ALA A 146 9.50 3.23 2.88
C ALA A 146 9.00 3.86 4.20
N LEU A 147 9.74 3.65 5.27
CA LEU A 147 9.34 3.99 6.65
C LEU A 147 10.04 5.22 7.20
N ASP A 148 11.17 5.60 6.59
CA ASP A 148 12.02 6.72 7.00
C ASP A 148 12.50 7.49 5.76
N TRP A 149 11.74 8.49 5.36
CA TRP A 149 12.06 9.31 4.19
C TRP A 149 13.28 10.23 4.38
N PRO A 150 13.55 10.79 5.58
CA PRO A 150 14.81 11.47 5.84
C PRO A 150 16.05 10.63 5.49
N GLU A 151 16.06 9.34 5.83
CA GLU A 151 17.15 8.44 5.46
C GLU A 151 17.23 8.22 3.94
N LEU A 152 16.10 8.08 3.27
CA LEU A 152 16.07 7.95 1.80
C LEU A 152 16.57 9.21 1.12
N ALA A 153 16.15 10.39 1.58
CA ALA A 153 16.57 11.67 1.05
C ALA A 153 18.10 11.86 1.11
N ALA A 154 18.72 11.40 2.20
CA ALA A 154 20.18 11.49 2.38
C ALA A 154 20.97 10.61 1.38
N ARG A 155 20.32 9.65 0.72
CA ARG A 155 20.94 8.71 -0.25
C ARG A 155 20.73 9.13 -1.71
N ILE A 156 19.78 10.02 -1.98
CA ILE A 156 19.46 10.49 -3.32
C ILE A 156 20.43 11.61 -3.70
N PRO A 157 21.08 11.58 -4.87
CA PRO A 157 21.83 12.72 -5.38
C PRO A 157 20.96 13.98 -5.40
N GLN A 158 21.58 15.14 -5.20
CA GLN A 158 20.87 16.42 -5.21
C GLN A 158 20.04 16.55 -6.50
N PRO A 159 18.71 16.61 -6.42
CA PRO A 159 17.89 16.71 -7.63
C PRO A 159 18.01 18.09 -8.26
N LYS A 160 17.72 18.19 -9.56
CA LYS A 160 17.59 19.48 -10.22
C LYS A 160 16.43 20.26 -9.60
N VAL A 161 16.72 21.50 -9.16
CA VAL A 161 15.71 22.43 -8.67
C VAL A 161 15.70 23.65 -9.59
N GLU A 162 14.54 23.99 -10.16
CA GLU A 162 14.37 25.11 -11.08
C GLU A 162 12.93 25.63 -11.00
N GLY A 163 12.76 26.95 -10.99
CA GLY A 163 11.43 27.60 -11.02
C GLY A 163 10.49 27.20 -9.88
N GLY A 164 11.03 26.81 -8.69
CA GLY A 164 10.21 26.36 -7.56
C GLY A 164 9.82 24.87 -7.61
N TYR A 165 10.40 24.11 -8.55
CA TYR A 165 10.13 22.69 -8.72
C TYR A 165 11.39 21.85 -8.55
N VAL A 166 11.19 20.64 -8.01
CA VAL A 166 12.19 19.56 -7.94
C VAL A 166 11.86 18.56 -9.05
N TYR A 167 12.83 18.24 -9.89
CA TYR A 167 12.67 17.32 -11.02
C TYR A 167 13.12 15.90 -10.64
N MET A 168 12.27 14.92 -10.91
CA MET A 168 12.47 13.50 -10.59
C MET A 168 12.10 12.63 -11.80
N GLY A 169 13.07 12.34 -12.67
CA GLY A 169 12.83 11.63 -13.92
C GLY A 169 11.80 12.37 -14.78
N PRO A 170 10.67 11.72 -15.17
CA PRO A 170 9.62 12.34 -15.97
C PRO A 170 8.69 13.26 -15.16
N ASN A 171 8.81 13.28 -13.84
CA ASN A 171 7.93 14.00 -12.93
C ASN A 171 8.64 15.24 -12.35
N ARG A 172 7.84 16.19 -11.89
CA ARG A 172 8.29 17.29 -11.04
C ARG A 172 7.33 17.46 -9.87
N MET A 173 7.82 18.00 -8.76
CA MET A 173 7.01 18.37 -7.60
C MET A 173 7.38 19.79 -7.15
N LYS A 174 6.43 20.51 -6.57
CA LYS A 174 6.72 21.78 -5.90
C LYS A 174 7.69 21.55 -4.74
N VAL A 175 8.62 22.49 -4.52
CA VAL A 175 9.64 22.37 -3.46
C VAL A 175 9.01 22.16 -2.08
N GLU A 176 7.91 22.88 -1.76
CA GLU A 176 7.22 22.71 -0.48
C GLU A 176 6.60 21.31 -0.32
N CYS A 177 6.10 20.71 -1.41
CA CYS A 177 5.53 19.34 -1.39
C CYS A 177 6.62 18.29 -1.16
N VAL A 178 7.78 18.45 -1.82
CA VAL A 178 8.94 17.59 -1.58
C VAL A 178 9.43 17.75 -0.15
N THR A 179 9.53 18.98 0.36
CA THR A 179 10.00 19.27 1.72
C THR A 179 9.12 18.60 2.78
N GLU A 180 7.80 18.57 2.58
CA GLU A 180 6.87 17.85 3.45
C GLU A 180 7.12 16.34 3.38
N THR A 181 7.16 15.78 2.17
CA THR A 181 7.33 14.34 1.95
C THR A 181 8.66 13.84 2.52
N MET A 182 9.75 14.59 2.33
CA MET A 182 11.09 14.20 2.82
C MET A 182 11.25 14.27 4.34
N LYS A 183 10.28 14.82 5.07
CA LYS A 183 10.23 14.79 6.54
C LYS A 183 9.39 13.63 7.09
N PHE A 184 8.74 12.88 6.23
CA PHE A 184 7.84 11.82 6.65
C PHE A 184 8.61 10.63 7.21
N THR A 185 8.35 10.29 8.46
CA THR A 185 8.84 9.06 9.09
C THR A 185 7.75 8.45 9.97
N VAL A 186 7.69 7.14 10.00
CA VAL A 186 6.74 6.36 10.81
C VAL A 186 7.43 5.39 11.76
N MET A 187 8.75 5.53 11.90
CA MET A 187 9.58 4.63 12.71
C MET A 187 9.15 4.58 14.18
N ASP A 188 8.64 5.69 14.72
CA ASP A 188 8.18 5.79 16.11
C ASP A 188 6.71 5.36 16.30
N LEU A 189 6.01 5.08 15.18
CA LEU A 189 4.65 4.53 15.25
C LEU A 189 4.63 3.00 15.43
N ALA A 190 5.77 2.31 15.31
CA ALA A 190 5.85 0.85 15.42
C ALA A 190 5.19 0.31 16.70
N GLU A 191 5.46 0.93 17.85
CA GLU A 191 4.89 0.50 19.14
C GLU A 191 3.39 0.80 19.29
N ARG A 192 2.84 1.64 18.42
CA ARG A 192 1.41 1.97 18.38
C ARG A 192 0.61 1.08 17.43
N VAL A 193 1.29 0.27 16.59
CA VAL A 193 0.64 -0.73 15.74
C VAL A 193 0.07 -1.83 16.62
N LYS A 194 -1.23 -2.09 16.48
CA LYS A 194 -1.95 -3.13 17.23
C LYS A 194 -2.23 -4.37 16.37
N ALA A 195 -2.16 -4.24 15.06
CA ALA A 195 -2.43 -5.31 14.12
C ALA A 195 -1.25 -6.28 13.99
N PRO A 196 -1.48 -7.60 13.93
CA PRO A 196 -0.48 -8.55 13.46
C PRO A 196 0.15 -8.09 12.16
N THR A 197 1.49 -8.08 12.08
CA THR A 197 2.22 -7.42 10.99
C THR A 197 3.13 -8.38 10.24
N LEU A 198 2.91 -8.48 8.92
CA LEU A 198 3.80 -9.17 7.98
C LEU A 198 4.65 -8.12 7.24
N ILE A 199 5.96 -8.29 7.24
CA ILE A 199 6.88 -7.49 6.42
C ILE A 199 7.55 -8.42 5.42
N ILE A 200 7.50 -8.07 4.12
CA ILE A 200 8.21 -8.75 3.04
C ILE A 200 9.13 -7.75 2.36
N HIS A 201 10.42 -8.05 2.27
CA HIS A 201 11.40 -7.13 1.71
C HIS A 201 12.52 -7.90 1.01
N ALA A 202 12.96 -7.42 -0.16
CA ALA A 202 14.08 -8.01 -0.88
C ALA A 202 15.41 -7.48 -0.34
N ALA A 203 16.40 -8.37 -0.16
CA ALA A 203 17.72 -8.00 0.35
C ALA A 203 18.51 -7.13 -0.64
N ASP A 204 18.22 -7.28 -1.94
CA ASP A 204 18.83 -6.53 -3.04
C ASP A 204 18.03 -5.26 -3.45
N ASP A 205 17.12 -4.80 -2.60
CA ASP A 205 16.35 -3.57 -2.84
C ASP A 205 17.27 -2.34 -2.87
N MET A 206 17.41 -1.74 -4.05
CA MET A 206 18.23 -0.55 -4.28
C MET A 206 17.48 0.77 -4.06
N VAL A 207 16.15 0.71 -3.88
CA VAL A 207 15.29 1.88 -3.68
C VAL A 207 15.09 2.17 -2.19
N VAL A 208 14.66 1.17 -1.44
CA VAL A 208 14.46 1.26 0.01
C VAL A 208 15.36 0.24 0.72
N PRO A 209 16.29 0.68 1.58
CA PRO A 209 17.15 -0.25 2.32
C PRO A 209 16.35 -1.18 3.22
N ILE A 210 16.59 -2.48 3.11
CA ILE A 210 15.97 -3.49 3.98
C ILE A 210 16.18 -3.20 5.48
N SER A 211 17.25 -2.46 5.82
CA SER A 211 17.52 -2.03 7.18
C SER A 211 16.41 -1.22 7.82
N GLN A 212 15.66 -0.43 7.04
CA GLN A 212 14.46 0.28 7.56
C GLN A 212 13.43 -0.72 8.08
N SER A 213 13.12 -1.74 7.29
CA SER A 213 12.18 -2.79 7.66
C SER A 213 12.66 -3.59 8.88
N LYS A 214 13.96 -3.93 8.94
CA LYS A 214 14.54 -4.68 10.08
C LYS A 214 14.42 -3.87 11.38
N ARG A 215 14.79 -2.58 11.38
CA ARG A 215 14.64 -1.70 12.55
C ARG A 215 13.19 -1.51 12.98
N PHE A 216 12.28 -1.37 12.01
CA PHE A 216 10.85 -1.25 12.31
C PHE A 216 10.30 -2.53 12.90
N TYR A 217 10.66 -3.69 12.32
CA TYR A 217 10.27 -5.01 12.83
C TYR A 217 10.70 -5.21 14.28
N GLU A 218 11.91 -4.82 14.65
CA GLU A 218 12.39 -4.93 16.04
C GLU A 218 11.51 -4.15 17.03
N LYS A 219 11.05 -2.95 16.65
CA LYS A 219 10.20 -2.09 17.49
C LYS A 219 8.75 -2.58 17.64
N LEU A 220 8.23 -3.40 16.73
CA LEU A 220 6.87 -3.92 16.79
C LEU A 220 6.65 -4.78 18.04
N LYS A 221 5.53 -4.59 18.76
CA LYS A 221 5.14 -5.30 19.98
C LYS A 221 3.99 -6.28 19.78
N VAL A 222 3.60 -6.53 18.55
CA VAL A 222 2.51 -7.44 18.16
C VAL A 222 3.04 -8.72 17.54
N GLU A 223 2.16 -9.68 17.26
CA GLU A 223 2.51 -10.81 16.41
C GLU A 223 3.06 -10.29 15.08
N LYS A 224 4.23 -10.80 14.69
CA LYS A 224 4.95 -10.30 13.54
C LYS A 224 5.72 -11.38 12.81
N LYS A 225 5.80 -11.23 11.48
CA LYS A 225 6.62 -12.10 10.63
C LYS A 225 7.45 -11.24 9.68
N PHE A 226 8.69 -11.61 9.47
CA PHE A 226 9.59 -11.01 8.48
C PHE A 226 9.94 -12.06 7.43
N MET A 227 9.63 -11.77 6.15
CA MET A 227 10.03 -12.59 5.02
C MET A 227 11.07 -11.84 4.20
N GLU A 228 12.32 -12.22 4.37
CA GLU A 228 13.41 -11.73 3.54
C GLU A 228 13.46 -12.49 2.21
N ILE A 229 13.46 -11.76 1.10
CA ILE A 229 13.64 -12.29 -0.25
C ILE A 229 15.09 -12.04 -0.63
N GLU A 230 15.83 -13.07 -0.97
CA GLU A 230 17.25 -12.95 -1.27
C GLU A 230 17.53 -12.03 -2.46
N ARG A 231 16.76 -12.18 -3.54
CA ARG A 231 16.90 -11.43 -4.78
C ARG A 231 15.56 -11.27 -5.50
N SER A 232 15.12 -10.03 -5.68
CA SER A 232 13.90 -9.71 -6.45
C SER A 232 13.69 -8.21 -6.70
N GLY A 233 14.59 -7.36 -6.28
CA GLY A 233 14.42 -5.90 -6.40
C GLY A 233 13.24 -5.36 -5.58
N HIS A 234 12.99 -4.05 -5.75
CA HIS A 234 12.02 -3.28 -4.94
C HIS A 234 10.57 -3.74 -5.08
N VAL A 235 10.15 -4.15 -6.27
CA VAL A 235 8.76 -4.47 -6.61
C VAL A 235 8.56 -5.95 -6.94
N PHE A 236 9.45 -6.79 -6.48
CA PHE A 236 9.40 -8.24 -6.68
C PHE A 236 9.32 -8.62 -8.17
N ASP A 237 10.39 -8.31 -8.94
CA ASP A 237 10.42 -8.41 -10.39
C ASP A 237 10.47 -9.86 -10.94
N ASP A 238 10.73 -10.86 -10.09
CA ASP A 238 10.70 -12.27 -10.47
C ASP A 238 9.30 -12.86 -10.32
N TYR A 239 8.84 -13.58 -11.35
CA TYR A 239 7.51 -14.20 -11.38
C TYR A 239 7.28 -15.21 -10.25
N ASN A 240 8.25 -16.09 -9.96
CA ASN A 240 8.10 -17.12 -8.94
C ASN A 240 8.14 -16.50 -7.54
N VAL A 241 8.95 -15.46 -7.34
CA VAL A 241 8.98 -14.68 -6.11
C VAL A 241 7.61 -14.03 -5.86
N ARG A 242 7.00 -13.41 -6.89
CA ARG A 242 5.64 -12.84 -6.77
C ARG A 242 4.61 -13.88 -6.34
N ARG A 243 4.62 -15.07 -6.90
CA ARG A 243 3.70 -16.16 -6.47
C ARG A 243 3.91 -16.54 -5.01
N ARG A 244 5.16 -16.56 -4.54
CA ARG A 244 5.47 -16.80 -3.12
C ARG A 244 4.99 -15.65 -2.22
N VAL A 245 5.19 -14.41 -2.64
CA VAL A 245 4.69 -13.21 -1.93
C VAL A 245 3.17 -13.24 -1.82
N GLU A 246 2.47 -13.50 -2.92
CA GLU A 246 0.99 -13.61 -2.93
C GLU A 246 0.47 -14.72 -2.01
N ALA A 247 1.13 -15.89 -2.04
CA ALA A 247 0.76 -17.01 -1.17
C ALA A 247 0.96 -16.66 0.32
N GLU A 248 2.08 -16.00 0.66
CA GLU A 248 2.38 -15.59 2.01
C GLU A 248 1.40 -14.52 2.52
N VAL A 249 1.07 -13.53 1.67
CA VAL A 249 0.07 -12.50 1.99
C VAL A 249 -1.31 -13.13 2.22
N LEU A 250 -1.73 -14.04 1.35
CA LEU A 250 -3.01 -14.74 1.50
C LEU A 250 -3.04 -15.58 2.79
N ASP A 251 -1.97 -16.28 3.11
CA ASP A 251 -1.88 -17.09 4.32
C ASP A 251 -1.92 -16.23 5.61
N TRP A 252 -1.25 -15.08 5.58
CA TRP A 252 -1.30 -14.10 6.68
C TRP A 252 -2.71 -13.53 6.87
N ILE A 253 -3.37 -13.14 5.79
CA ILE A 253 -4.75 -12.63 5.84
C ILE A 253 -5.71 -13.69 6.36
N LYS A 254 -5.62 -14.95 5.92
CA LYS A 254 -6.46 -16.05 6.40
C LYS A 254 -6.36 -16.30 7.91
N ARG A 255 -5.21 -16.00 8.50
CA ARG A 255 -5.00 -16.21 9.95
C ARG A 255 -5.55 -15.08 10.80
N HIS A 256 -5.63 -13.86 10.28
CA HIS A 256 -5.90 -12.67 11.09
C HIS A 256 -7.18 -11.91 10.73
N LEU A 257 -7.71 -12.12 9.54
CA LEU A 257 -8.92 -11.47 9.03
C LEU A 257 -10.05 -12.47 8.78
#